data_aef5ec9aba93e631c9dd0ba2f5f1aba1
#
_entry.id   aef5ec9aba93e631c9dd0ba2f5f1aba1
#
_cell.length_a   1.000
_cell.length_b   1.000
_cell.length_c   1.000
_cell.angle_alpha   90.00
_cell.angle_beta   90.00
_cell.angle_gamma   90.00
#
_symmetry.space_group_name_H-M   'P 1'
#
loop_
_entity.id
_entity.type
_entity.pdbx_description
1 polymer ?
#
loop_
_entity_poly.entity_id
_entity_poly.type
_entity_poly.pdbx_seq_one_letter_code
_entity_poly.pdbx_strand_id
1 'polypeptide(L)'
;MTAPATNLMGTYLPAATFVRGRGSELFDDAGRRYLDFVSGLAVTSLGHAHPDVAEALCAQARTLWHVSNLYANELAPEVATTLDRLIGGGTAPAGGQVFFCNSGAEANECALKLARKWAGPGRHVVVSTWGSFHGRTLATLTATGQPAKHAPFEPLPEGFVHVPYDDLDAMAGALDGGDVAAVLVEPIQGEGGVVAPSSDYLPGLRRLCSERGVLLVCDEVQTGLGRTGRWFAFQAHHLRPDVVTVAKALGNGMPVGACWASAEVAAAFGPGDHATTFGGQPLAMSAARATLAVMERDDVCARARRAGERLAGALGSLPGVRSVRGKGLLLGAELERAAAAEVASSALGRGLLVNPVRADTVRLAPSLLVSDAEVDEGIALLGAAIGEVLAG
;
A
#
# COMPACT_ATOMS: atom_id res chain seq x y z
N MET A 1 -12.57 27.35 -9.67
CA MET A 1 -12.95 26.71 -10.94
C MET A 1 -14.00 25.66 -10.64
N THR A 2 -15.21 25.78 -11.18
CA THR A 2 -16.23 24.71 -11.08
C THR A 2 -15.77 23.53 -11.94
N ALA A 3 -15.70 22.34 -11.33
CA ALA A 3 -15.42 21.11 -12.09
C ALA A 3 -16.45 21.00 -13.25
N PRO A 4 -16.03 20.53 -14.44
CA PRO A 4 -16.98 20.32 -15.52
C PRO A 4 -18.09 19.37 -15.05
N ALA A 5 -19.33 19.63 -15.47
CA ALA A 5 -20.47 18.76 -15.17
C ALA A 5 -20.15 17.35 -15.72
N THR A 6 -19.89 16.40 -14.83
CA THR A 6 -19.61 15.01 -15.18
C THR A 6 -20.71 14.13 -14.60
N ASN A 7 -20.93 12.96 -15.21
CA ASN A 7 -21.84 11.94 -14.65
C ASN A 7 -21.17 11.12 -13.54
N LEU A 8 -19.97 11.53 -13.09
CA LEU A 8 -19.25 10.89 -11.98
C LEU A 8 -19.80 11.39 -10.64
N MET A 9 -19.91 10.48 -9.68
CA MET A 9 -20.18 10.86 -8.28
C MET A 9 -19.05 11.74 -7.75
N GLY A 10 -19.40 12.83 -7.07
CA GLY A 10 -18.46 13.84 -6.54
C GLY A 10 -17.67 13.40 -5.32
N THR A 11 -17.10 12.18 -5.33
CA THR A 11 -16.31 11.64 -4.23
C THR A 11 -14.86 12.13 -4.23
N TYR A 12 -14.41 12.74 -5.34
CA TYR A 12 -13.09 13.34 -5.51
C TYR A 12 -13.21 14.72 -6.16
N LEU A 13 -12.24 15.60 -5.86
CA LEU A 13 -12.07 16.90 -6.49
C LEU A 13 -10.71 16.91 -7.23
N PRO A 14 -10.65 16.45 -8.50
CA PRO A 14 -9.42 16.40 -9.26
C PRO A 14 -8.81 17.79 -9.46
N ALA A 15 -7.54 17.97 -9.14
CA ALA A 15 -6.82 19.23 -9.29
C ALA A 15 -6.23 19.43 -10.72
N ALA A 16 -6.08 18.33 -11.49
CA ALA A 16 -5.58 18.34 -12.87
C ALA A 16 -6.13 17.16 -13.67
N THR A 17 -6.11 17.27 -14.99
CA THR A 17 -6.46 16.18 -15.91
C THR A 17 -5.19 15.72 -16.64
N PHE A 18 -4.82 14.46 -16.46
CA PHE A 18 -3.67 13.87 -17.12
C PHE A 18 -4.12 12.97 -18.28
N VAL A 19 -3.43 13.10 -19.41
CA VAL A 19 -3.75 12.38 -20.65
C VAL A 19 -2.63 11.44 -21.10
N ARG A 20 -1.43 11.56 -20.52
CA ARG A 20 -0.26 10.74 -20.84
C ARG A 20 0.66 10.63 -19.63
N GLY A 21 1.34 9.48 -19.50
CA GLY A 21 2.39 9.26 -18.52
C GLY A 21 3.54 8.44 -19.10
N ARG A 22 4.77 8.67 -18.60
CA ARG A 22 5.96 7.91 -18.95
C ARG A 22 6.98 7.98 -17.81
N GLY A 23 7.40 6.83 -17.27
CA GLY A 23 8.32 6.79 -16.14
C GLY A 23 7.76 7.57 -14.95
N SER A 24 8.53 8.50 -14.42
CA SER A 24 8.11 9.38 -13.31
C SER A 24 7.32 10.62 -13.76
N GLU A 25 6.92 10.70 -15.04
CA GLU A 25 6.32 11.90 -15.60
C GLU A 25 4.87 11.71 -15.99
N LEU A 26 4.04 12.72 -15.73
CA LEU A 26 2.68 12.87 -16.23
C LEU A 26 2.57 14.13 -17.08
N PHE A 27 1.64 14.12 -18.01
CA PHE A 27 1.36 15.25 -18.89
C PHE A 27 -0.15 15.53 -18.90
N ASP A 28 -0.50 16.81 -18.72
CA ASP A 28 -1.90 17.26 -18.83
C ASP A 28 -2.34 17.43 -20.30
N ASP A 29 -3.59 17.84 -20.48
CA ASP A 29 -4.22 18.08 -21.78
C ASP A 29 -3.62 19.31 -22.53
N ALA A 30 -2.96 20.21 -21.81
CA ALA A 30 -2.19 21.33 -22.39
C ALA A 30 -0.74 20.92 -22.74
N GLY A 31 -0.34 19.68 -22.45
CA GLY A 31 1.02 19.17 -22.70
C GLY A 31 2.04 19.56 -21.64
N ARG A 32 1.61 20.17 -20.52
CA ARG A 32 2.50 20.51 -19.42
C ARG A 32 2.98 19.25 -18.71
N ARG A 33 4.26 19.17 -18.43
CA ARG A 33 4.93 18.09 -17.71
C ARG A 33 4.81 18.28 -16.20
N TYR A 34 4.59 17.15 -15.51
CA TYR A 34 4.61 17.05 -14.05
C TYR A 34 5.48 15.88 -13.63
N LEU A 35 6.34 16.08 -12.65
CA LEU A 35 7.08 15.02 -11.97
C LEU A 35 6.17 14.41 -10.91
N ASP A 36 5.99 13.10 -10.95
CA ASP A 36 5.03 12.38 -10.09
C ASP A 36 5.72 11.71 -8.90
N PHE A 37 5.63 12.36 -7.74
CA PHE A 37 6.05 11.78 -6.45
C PHE A 37 4.88 11.24 -5.62
N VAL A 38 3.74 10.96 -6.27
CA VAL A 38 2.57 10.28 -5.69
C VAL A 38 2.44 8.86 -6.21
N SER A 39 2.77 8.64 -7.50
CA SER A 39 2.67 7.37 -8.23
C SER A 39 1.28 6.71 -8.05
N GLY A 40 0.20 7.49 -8.12
CA GLY A 40 -1.15 6.98 -7.89
C GLY A 40 -1.36 6.41 -6.49
N LEU A 41 -0.73 6.97 -5.45
CA LEU A 41 -0.65 6.48 -4.07
C LEU A 41 0.18 5.20 -3.94
N ALA A 42 1.40 5.23 -4.49
CA ALA A 42 2.36 4.11 -4.55
C ALA A 42 1.86 2.91 -5.39
N VAL A 43 1.07 3.17 -6.43
CA VAL A 43 0.53 2.17 -7.36
C VAL A 43 1.48 1.95 -8.54
N THR A 44 1.78 3.00 -9.32
CA THR A 44 2.65 2.93 -10.50
C THR A 44 4.12 2.89 -10.08
N SER A 45 4.48 1.83 -9.35
CA SER A 45 5.79 1.71 -8.70
C SER A 45 6.96 1.56 -9.67
N LEU A 46 6.73 1.06 -10.89
CA LEU A 46 7.70 1.05 -11.98
C LEU A 46 7.61 2.30 -12.88
N GLY A 47 6.80 3.28 -12.48
CA GLY A 47 6.47 4.42 -13.31
C GLY A 47 5.31 4.15 -14.26
N HIS A 48 4.90 5.24 -14.94
CA HIS A 48 3.79 5.21 -15.90
C HIS A 48 4.21 4.52 -17.20
N ALA A 49 3.27 3.73 -17.77
CA ALA A 49 3.42 3.08 -19.07
C ALA A 49 4.75 2.30 -19.23
N HIS A 50 5.16 1.55 -18.16
CA HIS A 50 6.39 0.77 -18.23
C HIS A 50 6.35 -0.19 -19.42
N PRO A 51 7.34 -0.19 -20.34
CA PRO A 51 7.25 -0.88 -21.61
C PRO A 51 7.01 -2.39 -21.47
N ASP A 52 7.71 -3.08 -20.56
CA ASP A 52 7.56 -4.53 -20.38
C ASP A 52 6.16 -4.90 -19.87
N VAL A 53 5.58 -4.08 -18.97
CA VAL A 53 4.22 -4.29 -18.45
C VAL A 53 3.18 -4.00 -19.54
N ALA A 54 3.37 -2.92 -20.30
CA ALA A 54 2.48 -2.55 -21.40
C ALA A 54 2.48 -3.64 -22.49
N GLU A 55 3.65 -4.16 -22.88
CA GLU A 55 3.77 -5.23 -23.87
C GLU A 55 3.12 -6.54 -23.39
N ALA A 56 3.36 -6.92 -22.14
CA ALA A 56 2.73 -8.10 -21.54
C ALA A 56 1.19 -8.00 -21.56
N LEU A 57 0.65 -6.83 -21.21
CA LEU A 57 -0.80 -6.56 -21.31
C LEU A 57 -1.31 -6.63 -22.73
N CYS A 58 -0.61 -6.01 -23.70
CA CYS A 58 -0.98 -6.03 -25.10
C CYS A 58 -0.98 -7.46 -25.69
N ALA A 59 0.04 -8.26 -25.36
CA ALA A 59 0.12 -9.66 -25.79
C ALA A 59 -1.00 -10.50 -25.19
N GLN A 60 -1.22 -10.38 -23.87
CA GLN A 60 -2.28 -11.11 -23.19
C GLN A 60 -3.67 -10.69 -23.62
N ALA A 61 -3.88 -9.40 -23.92
CA ALA A 61 -5.14 -8.89 -24.41
C ALA A 61 -5.55 -9.47 -25.76
N ARG A 62 -4.58 -9.92 -26.58
CA ARG A 62 -4.85 -10.62 -27.86
C ARG A 62 -5.05 -12.13 -27.68
N THR A 63 -4.80 -12.66 -26.48
CA THR A 63 -4.84 -14.12 -26.23
C THR A 63 -6.06 -14.52 -25.40
N LEU A 64 -6.15 -14.05 -24.16
CA LEU A 64 -7.18 -14.47 -23.23
C LEU A 64 -7.31 -13.47 -22.08
N TRP A 65 -8.51 -12.95 -21.85
CA TRP A 65 -8.76 -11.96 -20.81
C TRP A 65 -9.26 -12.56 -19.51
N HIS A 66 -10.24 -13.47 -19.63
CA HIS A 66 -11.02 -13.96 -18.49
C HIS A 66 -11.56 -15.37 -18.76
N VAL A 67 -11.48 -16.25 -17.77
CA VAL A 67 -12.01 -17.61 -17.85
C VAL A 67 -12.87 -18.01 -16.63
N SER A 68 -13.11 -17.10 -15.67
CA SER A 68 -13.64 -17.41 -14.36
C SER A 68 -12.68 -18.30 -13.51
N ASN A 69 -12.87 -18.29 -12.20
CA ASN A 69 -12.15 -19.20 -11.30
C ASN A 69 -12.75 -20.61 -11.25
N LEU A 70 -13.74 -20.91 -12.11
CA LEU A 70 -14.21 -22.28 -12.38
C LEU A 70 -13.24 -23.05 -13.27
N TYR A 71 -12.33 -22.36 -13.95
CA TYR A 71 -11.31 -22.95 -14.83
C TYR A 71 -9.94 -22.41 -14.47
N ALA A 72 -8.92 -23.23 -14.64
CA ALA A 72 -7.54 -22.85 -14.38
C ALA A 72 -6.98 -21.94 -15.50
N ASN A 73 -6.01 -21.11 -15.14
CA ASN A 73 -5.10 -20.43 -16.05
C ASN A 73 -3.67 -20.61 -15.57
N GLU A 74 -2.69 -20.50 -16.47
CA GLU A 74 -1.29 -20.78 -16.16
C GLU A 74 -0.63 -19.64 -15.35
N LEU A 75 -1.10 -18.39 -15.49
CA LEU A 75 -0.44 -17.21 -14.93
C LEU A 75 -0.63 -17.06 -13.42
N ALA A 76 -1.82 -17.39 -12.92
CA ALA A 76 -2.11 -17.23 -11.49
C ALA A 76 -1.19 -18.07 -10.58
N PRO A 77 -0.93 -19.37 -10.86
CA PRO A 77 0.03 -20.15 -10.09
C PRO A 77 1.48 -19.61 -10.17
N GLU A 78 1.92 -19.08 -11.32
CA GLU A 78 3.24 -18.48 -11.48
C GLU A 78 3.40 -17.24 -10.58
N VAL A 79 2.41 -16.34 -10.60
CA VAL A 79 2.41 -15.13 -9.76
C VAL A 79 2.34 -15.50 -8.28
N ALA A 80 1.51 -16.49 -7.90
CA ALA A 80 1.40 -16.98 -6.52
C ALA A 80 2.73 -17.55 -6.02
N THR A 81 3.40 -18.37 -6.83
CA THR A 81 4.73 -18.93 -6.49
C THR A 81 5.77 -17.82 -6.31
N THR A 82 5.75 -16.81 -7.17
CA THR A 82 6.67 -15.66 -7.06
C THR A 82 6.40 -14.88 -5.77
N LEU A 83 5.13 -14.57 -5.47
CA LEU A 83 4.77 -13.86 -4.24
C LEU A 83 5.17 -14.66 -2.98
N ASP A 84 4.91 -15.97 -2.95
CA ASP A 84 5.28 -16.82 -1.83
C ASP A 84 6.80 -16.81 -1.60
N ARG A 85 7.60 -16.88 -2.66
CA ARG A 85 9.06 -16.78 -2.58
C ARG A 85 9.52 -15.40 -2.08
N LEU A 86 8.93 -14.31 -2.59
CA LEU A 86 9.28 -12.95 -2.17
C LEU A 86 8.92 -12.70 -0.69
N ILE A 87 7.80 -13.24 -0.22
CA ILE A 87 7.40 -13.22 1.20
C ILE A 87 8.39 -14.01 2.05
N GLY A 88 8.94 -15.11 1.52
CA GLY A 88 10.04 -15.87 2.12
C GLY A 88 11.42 -15.19 2.08
N GLY A 89 11.50 -13.94 1.63
CA GLY A 89 12.76 -13.19 1.54
C GLY A 89 13.44 -13.22 0.18
N GLY A 90 12.80 -13.78 -0.84
CA GLY A 90 13.24 -13.77 -2.24
C GLY A 90 14.06 -15.01 -2.66
N THR A 91 14.60 -15.78 -1.73
CA THR A 91 15.48 -16.94 -2.03
C THR A 91 14.79 -18.29 -1.88
N ALA A 92 13.82 -18.40 -0.98
CA ALA A 92 13.09 -19.63 -0.71
C ALA A 92 11.59 -19.35 -0.53
N PRO A 93 10.70 -20.32 -0.85
CA PRO A 93 9.28 -20.21 -0.57
C PRO A 93 9.01 -19.97 0.91
N ALA A 94 8.01 -19.13 1.21
CA ALA A 94 7.48 -18.99 2.56
C ALA A 94 6.61 -20.20 2.96
N GLY A 95 6.12 -20.95 1.96
CA GLY A 95 5.28 -22.13 2.15
C GLY A 95 3.84 -21.77 2.50
N GLY A 96 3.28 -20.77 1.83
CA GLY A 96 1.90 -20.35 1.98
C GLY A 96 1.09 -20.51 0.70
N GLN A 97 -0.12 -19.95 0.71
CA GLN A 97 -1.05 -19.93 -0.41
C GLN A 97 -1.58 -18.53 -0.64
N VAL A 98 -1.97 -18.25 -1.88
CA VAL A 98 -2.42 -16.92 -2.31
C VAL A 98 -3.84 -17.00 -2.83
N PHE A 99 -4.69 -16.10 -2.34
CA PHE A 99 -5.97 -15.77 -2.95
C PHE A 99 -5.83 -14.43 -3.67
N PHE A 100 -6.12 -14.38 -4.98
CA PHE A 100 -6.10 -13.16 -5.77
C PHE A 100 -7.45 -12.44 -5.76
N CYS A 101 -7.40 -11.12 -5.75
CA CYS A 101 -8.54 -10.21 -5.84
C CYS A 101 -8.16 -8.97 -6.67
N ASN A 102 -8.90 -7.85 -6.55
CA ASN A 102 -8.71 -6.71 -7.45
C ASN A 102 -8.21 -5.45 -6.74
N SER A 103 -8.19 -5.45 -5.42
CA SER A 103 -7.84 -4.28 -4.61
C SER A 103 -7.29 -4.66 -3.24
N GLY A 104 -6.68 -3.68 -2.55
CA GLY A 104 -6.25 -3.86 -1.16
C GLY A 104 -7.43 -4.07 -0.20
N ALA A 105 -8.56 -3.41 -0.45
CA ALA A 105 -9.77 -3.62 0.34
C ALA A 105 -10.25 -5.07 0.25
N GLU A 106 -10.34 -5.65 -0.95
CA GLU A 106 -10.72 -7.06 -1.13
C GLU A 106 -9.69 -8.03 -0.53
N ALA A 107 -8.39 -7.71 -0.61
CA ALA A 107 -7.35 -8.49 0.04
C ALA A 107 -7.52 -8.52 1.56
N ASN A 108 -7.82 -7.37 2.17
CA ASN A 108 -8.10 -7.27 3.60
C ASN A 108 -9.43 -7.93 3.98
N GLU A 109 -10.50 -7.83 3.16
CA GLU A 109 -11.75 -8.60 3.37
C GLU A 109 -11.49 -10.11 3.37
N CYS A 110 -10.63 -10.60 2.47
CA CYS A 110 -10.20 -11.99 2.47
C CYS A 110 -9.51 -12.36 3.78
N ALA A 111 -8.54 -11.53 4.22
CA ALA A 111 -7.81 -11.74 5.47
C ALA A 111 -8.74 -11.75 6.70
N LEU A 112 -9.70 -10.82 6.78
CA LEU A 112 -10.69 -10.75 7.86
C LEU A 112 -11.57 -12.00 7.91
N LYS A 113 -12.08 -12.44 6.77
CA LYS A 113 -12.90 -13.68 6.68
C LYS A 113 -12.08 -14.92 7.03
N LEU A 114 -10.85 -15.00 6.52
CA LEU A 114 -9.94 -16.11 6.80
C LEU A 114 -9.62 -16.19 8.29
N ALA A 115 -9.31 -15.06 8.93
CA ALA A 115 -9.02 -15.00 10.35
C ALA A 115 -10.19 -15.48 11.21
N ARG A 116 -11.41 -15.02 10.91
CA ARG A 116 -12.62 -15.46 11.63
C ARG A 116 -12.88 -16.94 11.47
N LYS A 117 -12.68 -17.48 10.26
CA LYS A 117 -12.89 -18.90 10.01
C LYS A 117 -11.83 -19.78 10.66
N TRP A 118 -10.56 -19.35 10.60
CA TRP A 118 -9.44 -20.05 11.25
C TRP A 118 -9.58 -20.09 12.77
N ALA A 119 -9.97 -18.96 13.38
CA ALA A 119 -10.12 -18.85 14.82
C ALA A 119 -11.31 -19.67 15.38
N GLY A 120 -12.30 -19.96 14.54
CA GLY A 120 -13.49 -20.75 14.93
C GLY A 120 -14.56 -19.96 15.69
N PRO A 121 -15.63 -20.66 16.09
CA PRO A 121 -16.75 -20.01 16.79
C PRO A 121 -16.34 -19.29 18.06
N GLY A 122 -16.91 -18.09 18.29
CA GLY A 122 -16.65 -17.26 19.47
C GLY A 122 -15.43 -16.33 19.33
N ARG A 123 -14.57 -16.53 18.33
CA ARG A 123 -13.40 -15.67 18.06
C ARG A 123 -13.57 -14.95 16.72
N HIS A 124 -14.01 -13.71 16.78
CA HIS A 124 -14.35 -12.95 15.57
C HIS A 124 -13.85 -11.50 15.60
N VAL A 125 -13.32 -11.05 16.74
CA VAL A 125 -12.81 -9.69 16.90
C VAL A 125 -11.49 -9.55 16.16
N VAL A 126 -11.34 -8.42 15.46
CA VAL A 126 -10.08 -8.01 14.84
C VAL A 126 -9.62 -6.72 15.52
N VAL A 127 -8.40 -6.73 16.04
CA VAL A 127 -7.78 -5.55 16.62
C VAL A 127 -6.94 -4.87 15.52
N SER A 128 -7.20 -3.58 15.31
CA SER A 128 -6.38 -2.73 14.45
C SER A 128 -5.90 -1.49 15.22
N THR A 129 -5.31 -0.51 14.52
CA THR A 129 -4.68 0.63 15.20
C THR A 129 -5.25 1.96 14.74
N TRP A 130 -5.35 2.93 15.65
CA TRP A 130 -5.71 4.30 15.30
C TRP A 130 -4.74 4.87 14.25
N GLY A 131 -5.27 5.63 13.31
CA GLY A 131 -4.52 6.21 12.19
C GLY A 131 -4.32 5.26 11.00
N SER A 132 -4.66 3.97 11.11
CA SER A 132 -4.54 3.00 10.01
C SER A 132 -5.50 3.26 8.87
N PHE A 133 -5.21 2.63 7.70
CA PHE A 133 -6.10 2.61 6.55
C PHE A 133 -6.07 1.24 5.88
N HIS A 134 -7.21 0.52 5.92
CA HIS A 134 -7.31 -0.85 5.41
C HIS A 134 -8.29 -1.01 4.24
N GLY A 135 -9.05 0.02 3.89
CA GLY A 135 -9.98 0.02 2.75
C GLY A 135 -11.25 0.85 2.95
N ARG A 136 -12.16 0.72 1.98
CA ARG A 136 -13.43 1.47 1.93
C ARG A 136 -14.67 0.59 1.82
N THR A 137 -14.54 -0.73 1.82
CA THR A 137 -15.67 -1.65 2.04
C THR A 137 -16.08 -1.61 3.50
N LEU A 138 -17.30 -2.00 3.84
CA LEU A 138 -17.82 -1.78 5.20
C LEU A 138 -16.93 -2.41 6.28
N ALA A 139 -16.45 -3.65 6.11
CA ALA A 139 -15.60 -4.27 7.14
C ALA A 139 -14.18 -3.65 7.16
N THR A 140 -13.58 -3.39 6.00
CA THR A 140 -12.26 -2.72 5.96
C THR A 140 -12.31 -1.25 6.36
N LEU A 141 -13.46 -0.58 6.14
CA LEU A 141 -13.71 0.75 6.67
C LEU A 141 -13.76 0.72 8.18
N THR A 142 -14.46 -0.26 8.77
CA THR A 142 -14.51 -0.45 10.22
C THR A 142 -13.12 -0.73 10.80
N ALA A 143 -12.33 -1.57 10.13
CA ALA A 143 -10.94 -1.85 10.53
C ALA A 143 -10.02 -0.62 10.42
N THR A 144 -10.35 0.35 9.56
CA THR A 144 -9.59 1.60 9.37
C THR A 144 -9.71 2.49 10.60
N GLY A 145 -8.60 2.80 11.28
CA GLY A 145 -8.58 3.55 12.53
C GLY A 145 -8.76 5.07 12.37
N GLN A 146 -9.74 5.51 11.61
CA GLN A 146 -9.99 6.92 11.29
C GLN A 146 -11.48 7.28 11.51
N PRO A 147 -11.89 7.68 12.73
CA PRO A 147 -13.30 7.88 13.10
C PRO A 147 -14.09 8.83 12.19
N ALA A 148 -13.46 9.86 11.65
CA ALA A 148 -14.12 10.79 10.72
C ALA A 148 -14.58 10.11 9.42
N LYS A 149 -13.98 8.96 9.05
CA LYS A 149 -14.41 8.16 7.90
C LYS A 149 -15.53 7.19 8.23
N HIS A 150 -15.74 6.87 9.51
CA HIS A 150 -16.79 5.97 10.00
C HIS A 150 -18.15 6.68 10.08
N ALA A 151 -18.17 7.86 10.69
CA ALA A 151 -19.38 8.58 11.07
C ALA A 151 -20.46 8.68 9.98
N PRO A 152 -20.15 8.92 8.68
CA PRO A 152 -21.18 8.98 7.64
C PRO A 152 -21.85 7.65 7.30
N PHE A 153 -21.28 6.50 7.77
CA PHE A 153 -21.71 5.15 7.37
C PHE A 153 -22.18 4.28 8.53
N GLU A 154 -22.31 4.83 9.71
CA GLU A 154 -22.84 4.12 10.88
C GLU A 154 -24.32 3.70 10.68
N PRO A 155 -24.72 2.49 11.19
CA PRO A 155 -23.91 1.55 11.95
C PRO A 155 -22.96 0.72 11.08
N LEU A 156 -21.72 0.53 11.55
CA LEU A 156 -20.71 -0.28 10.91
C LEU A 156 -20.72 -1.74 11.44
N PRO A 157 -20.15 -2.71 10.71
CA PRO A 157 -20.02 -4.09 11.21
C PRO A 157 -19.31 -4.18 12.57
N GLU A 158 -19.84 -5.01 13.46
CA GLU A 158 -19.27 -5.28 14.77
C GLU A 158 -18.03 -6.19 14.72
N GLY A 159 -17.30 -6.27 15.83
CA GLY A 159 -16.14 -7.13 16.00
C GLY A 159 -14.82 -6.48 15.59
N PHE A 160 -14.70 -5.17 15.78
CA PHE A 160 -13.45 -4.44 15.56
C PHE A 160 -13.11 -3.60 16.79
N VAL A 161 -11.83 -3.63 17.19
CA VAL A 161 -11.28 -2.86 18.30
C VAL A 161 -10.06 -2.09 17.79
N HIS A 162 -9.91 -0.84 18.22
CA HIS A 162 -8.78 0.00 17.85
C HIS A 162 -7.96 0.38 19.06
N VAL A 163 -6.65 0.25 18.96
CA VAL A 163 -5.67 0.64 19.97
C VAL A 163 -4.70 1.69 19.40
N PRO A 164 -3.98 2.45 20.22
CA PRO A 164 -2.92 3.31 19.72
C PRO A 164 -1.87 2.51 18.92
N TYR A 165 -1.37 3.10 17.83
CA TYR A 165 -0.26 2.53 17.07
C TYR A 165 1.04 2.68 17.87
N ASP A 166 1.92 1.68 17.81
CA ASP A 166 3.18 1.63 18.54
C ASP A 166 3.02 1.52 20.07
N ASP A 167 1.89 0.95 20.54
CA ASP A 167 1.59 0.72 21.94
C ASP A 167 1.32 -0.77 22.20
N LEU A 168 2.33 -1.50 22.70
CA LEU A 168 2.24 -2.93 22.97
C LEU A 168 1.41 -3.24 24.21
N ASP A 169 1.34 -2.34 25.19
CA ASP A 169 0.55 -2.54 26.42
C ASP A 169 -0.95 -2.43 26.10
N ALA A 170 -1.34 -1.42 25.33
CA ALA A 170 -2.71 -1.29 24.85
C ALA A 170 -3.11 -2.48 23.96
N MET A 171 -2.20 -2.97 23.10
CA MET A 171 -2.44 -4.14 22.29
C MET A 171 -2.61 -5.40 23.15
N ALA A 172 -1.74 -5.62 24.14
CA ALA A 172 -1.84 -6.76 25.06
C ALA A 172 -3.18 -6.78 25.78
N GLY A 173 -3.64 -5.64 26.31
CA GLY A 173 -4.94 -5.51 26.96
C GLY A 173 -6.12 -5.82 26.03
N ALA A 174 -6.03 -5.38 24.76
CA ALA A 174 -7.07 -5.67 23.78
C ALA A 174 -7.13 -7.17 23.40
N LEU A 175 -6.02 -7.89 23.51
CA LEU A 175 -5.95 -9.32 23.20
C LEU A 175 -6.41 -10.23 24.36
N ASP A 176 -6.62 -9.69 25.56
CA ASP A 176 -7.01 -10.49 26.74
C ASP A 176 -8.50 -10.89 26.72
N GLY A 177 -9.32 -10.36 25.81
CA GLY A 177 -10.76 -10.60 25.74
C GLY A 177 -11.17 -12.05 25.36
N GLY A 178 -10.25 -12.85 24.82
CA GLY A 178 -10.50 -14.27 24.46
C GLY A 178 -11.31 -14.49 23.17
N ASP A 179 -11.88 -13.44 22.60
CA ASP A 179 -12.70 -13.45 21.38
C ASP A 179 -11.96 -12.92 20.13
N VAL A 180 -10.68 -12.58 20.28
CA VAL A 180 -9.86 -12.01 19.22
C VAL A 180 -9.38 -13.10 18.25
N ALA A 181 -9.63 -12.88 16.95
CA ALA A 181 -9.19 -13.73 15.84
C ALA A 181 -7.84 -13.26 15.27
N ALA A 182 -7.66 -11.95 15.10
CA ALA A 182 -6.46 -11.40 14.47
C ALA A 182 -6.12 -9.97 14.93
N VAL A 183 -4.85 -9.63 14.79
CA VAL A 183 -4.34 -8.24 14.72
C VAL A 183 -4.10 -7.90 13.26
N LEU A 184 -4.66 -6.78 12.79
CA LEU A 184 -4.44 -6.23 11.45
C LEU A 184 -3.63 -4.94 11.57
N VAL A 185 -2.43 -4.91 10.97
CA VAL A 185 -1.50 -3.79 11.12
C VAL A 185 -0.79 -3.45 9.81
N GLU A 186 -0.61 -2.15 9.54
CA GLU A 186 0.34 -1.67 8.55
C GLU A 186 1.75 -1.63 9.19
N PRO A 187 2.80 -2.20 8.59
CA PRO A 187 4.17 -2.07 9.13
C PRO A 187 4.67 -0.62 9.20
N ILE A 188 4.21 0.23 8.30
CA ILE A 188 4.32 1.69 8.35
C ILE A 188 2.96 2.23 7.92
N GLN A 189 2.31 3.03 8.75
CA GLN A 189 1.03 3.64 8.41
C GLN A 189 1.21 4.68 7.30
N GLY A 190 0.67 4.40 6.11
CA GLY A 190 0.81 5.29 4.96
C GLY A 190 -0.09 6.52 5.05
N GLU A 191 -1.40 6.30 5.14
CA GLU A 191 -2.42 7.35 5.20
C GLU A 191 -2.45 8.06 6.56
N GLY A 192 -1.93 7.42 7.59
CA GLY A 192 -1.77 7.98 8.93
C GLY A 192 -0.65 9.04 9.06
N GLY A 193 0.06 9.38 7.96
CA GLY A 193 1.12 10.39 7.96
C GLY A 193 2.53 9.80 7.85
N VAL A 194 2.69 8.66 7.20
CA VAL A 194 3.95 7.91 7.07
C VAL A 194 4.57 7.66 8.44
N VAL A 195 3.81 7.02 9.32
CA VAL A 195 4.25 6.74 10.71
C VAL A 195 4.92 5.38 10.76
N ALA A 196 6.24 5.38 10.96
CA ALA A 196 7.00 4.17 11.24
C ALA A 196 7.00 3.90 12.76
N PRO A 197 6.79 2.66 13.20
CA PRO A 197 6.79 2.33 14.62
C PRO A 197 8.22 2.21 15.16
N SER A 198 8.34 2.07 16.48
CA SER A 198 9.59 1.68 17.16
C SER A 198 10.07 0.32 16.65
N SER A 199 11.38 0.06 16.80
CA SER A 199 12.02 -1.20 16.33
C SER A 199 11.40 -2.45 16.97
N ASP A 200 10.87 -2.33 18.17
CA ASP A 200 10.41 -3.45 18.98
C ASP A 200 8.90 -3.74 18.81
N TYR A 201 8.17 -2.84 18.15
CA TYR A 201 6.73 -2.95 18.01
C TYR A 201 6.29 -4.19 17.23
N LEU A 202 6.73 -4.34 15.97
CA LEU A 202 6.33 -5.50 15.15
C LEU A 202 6.82 -6.83 15.73
N PRO A 203 8.07 -6.96 16.25
CA PRO A 203 8.48 -8.15 17.01
C PRO A 203 7.62 -8.41 18.25
N GLY A 204 7.27 -7.35 18.97
CA GLY A 204 6.37 -7.43 20.12
C GLY A 204 4.97 -7.92 19.75
N LEU A 205 4.38 -7.39 18.67
CA LEU A 205 3.10 -7.87 18.13
C LEU A 205 3.16 -9.35 17.77
N ARG A 206 4.23 -9.80 17.07
CA ARG A 206 4.38 -11.22 16.74
C ARG A 206 4.40 -12.09 17.98
N ARG A 207 5.14 -11.69 19.01
CA ARG A 207 5.19 -12.42 20.29
C ARG A 207 3.82 -12.47 20.95
N LEU A 208 3.15 -11.32 21.12
CA LEU A 208 1.81 -11.22 21.72
C LEU A 208 0.78 -12.10 21.01
N CYS A 209 0.77 -12.05 19.65
CA CYS A 209 -0.12 -12.86 18.85
C CYS A 209 0.15 -14.37 19.04
N SER A 210 1.43 -14.77 19.04
CA SER A 210 1.83 -16.18 19.23
C SER A 210 1.42 -16.71 20.62
N GLU A 211 1.65 -15.94 21.68
CA GLU A 211 1.31 -16.31 23.05
C GLU A 211 -0.19 -16.50 23.27
N ARG A 212 -1.02 -15.77 22.51
CA ARG A 212 -2.50 -15.79 22.63
C ARG A 212 -3.20 -16.59 21.55
N GLY A 213 -2.45 -17.20 20.61
CA GLY A 213 -3.04 -17.93 19.49
C GLY A 213 -3.92 -17.03 18.61
N VAL A 214 -3.48 -15.80 18.35
CA VAL A 214 -4.12 -14.78 17.51
C VAL A 214 -3.30 -14.62 16.23
N LEU A 215 -3.94 -14.46 15.06
CA LEU A 215 -3.23 -14.25 13.81
C LEU A 215 -2.63 -12.83 13.75
N LEU A 216 -1.41 -12.74 13.24
CA LEU A 216 -0.81 -11.47 12.82
C LEU A 216 -0.99 -11.29 11.31
N VAL A 217 -1.79 -10.30 10.95
CA VAL A 217 -2.03 -9.89 9.55
C VAL A 217 -1.26 -8.61 9.29
N CYS A 218 -0.30 -8.68 8.36
CA CYS A 218 0.43 -7.50 7.88
C CYS A 218 -0.22 -6.97 6.61
N ASP A 219 -0.77 -5.76 6.68
CA ASP A 219 -1.24 -5.02 5.51
C ASP A 219 -0.04 -4.35 4.84
N GLU A 220 0.47 -5.00 3.81
CA GLU A 220 1.60 -4.54 2.98
C GLU A 220 1.14 -3.92 1.64
N VAL A 221 -0.12 -3.52 1.57
CA VAL A 221 -0.71 -2.93 0.37
C VAL A 221 0.05 -1.69 -0.08
N GLN A 222 0.60 -0.89 0.84
CA GLN A 222 1.40 0.29 0.51
C GLN A 222 2.89 0.11 0.76
N THR A 223 3.29 -0.69 1.73
CA THR A 223 4.67 -0.86 2.18
C THR A 223 5.43 -1.94 1.44
N GLY A 224 4.72 -2.89 0.83
CA GLY A 224 5.28 -4.06 0.16
C GLY A 224 5.90 -3.77 -1.21
N LEU A 225 6.40 -4.83 -1.81
CA LEU A 225 6.93 -4.88 -3.18
C LEU A 225 8.02 -3.84 -3.45
N GLY A 226 9.01 -3.79 -2.55
CA GLY A 226 10.21 -2.97 -2.73
C GLY A 226 10.11 -1.56 -2.16
N ARG A 227 8.90 -1.05 -1.86
CA ARG A 227 8.65 0.35 -1.49
C ARG A 227 9.51 0.85 -0.33
N THR A 228 9.73 0.03 0.70
CA THR A 228 10.52 0.38 1.89
C THR A 228 11.99 -0.05 1.80
N GLY A 229 12.43 -0.52 0.62
CA GLY A 229 13.79 -1.03 0.39
C GLY A 229 13.97 -2.51 0.72
N ARG A 230 12.89 -3.22 1.03
CA ARG A 230 12.79 -4.69 1.13
C ARG A 230 11.57 -5.15 0.35
N TRP A 231 11.47 -6.43 0.02
CA TRP A 231 10.28 -6.95 -0.65
C TRP A 231 9.03 -6.65 0.16
N PHE A 232 9.09 -6.87 1.48
CA PHE A 232 8.02 -6.52 2.43
C PHE A 232 8.63 -5.87 3.66
N ALA A 233 7.94 -4.87 4.23
CA ALA A 233 8.47 -4.08 5.32
C ALA A 233 8.70 -4.91 6.59
N PHE A 234 7.83 -5.90 6.88
CA PHE A 234 7.98 -6.80 8.02
C PHE A 234 9.33 -7.55 8.03
N GLN A 235 9.95 -7.76 6.86
CA GLN A 235 11.24 -8.47 6.73
C GLN A 235 12.40 -7.71 7.41
N ALA A 236 12.24 -6.40 7.66
CA ALA A 236 13.23 -5.63 8.40
C ALA A 236 13.33 -6.06 9.87
N HIS A 237 12.32 -6.71 10.40
CA HIS A 237 12.20 -7.11 11.79
C HIS A 237 12.38 -8.63 12.01
N HIS A 238 12.77 -9.37 10.96
CA HIS A 238 12.97 -10.83 10.99
C HIS A 238 11.77 -11.61 11.56
N LEU A 239 10.57 -11.05 11.44
CA LEU A 239 9.33 -11.71 11.84
C LEU A 239 8.66 -12.39 10.65
N ARG A 240 7.74 -13.31 10.93
CA ARG A 240 6.91 -13.97 9.94
C ARG A 240 5.44 -13.76 10.31
N PRO A 241 4.67 -12.99 9.53
CA PRO A 241 3.24 -12.86 9.73
C PRO A 241 2.51 -14.16 9.30
N ASP A 242 1.31 -14.33 9.80
CA ASP A 242 0.44 -15.45 9.43
C ASP A 242 -0.27 -15.16 8.10
N VAL A 243 -0.60 -13.87 7.85
CA VAL A 243 -1.27 -13.38 6.64
C VAL A 243 -0.60 -12.09 6.17
N VAL A 244 -0.45 -11.93 4.86
CA VAL A 244 0.06 -10.71 4.21
C VAL A 244 -0.91 -10.29 3.12
N THR A 245 -1.35 -9.03 3.14
CA THR A 245 -2.18 -8.47 2.07
C THR A 245 -1.37 -7.54 1.18
N VAL A 246 -1.58 -7.62 -0.12
CA VAL A 246 -0.82 -6.91 -1.16
C VAL A 246 -1.77 -6.37 -2.21
N ALA A 247 -1.46 -5.21 -2.80
CA ALA A 247 -2.15 -4.67 -3.97
C ALA A 247 -1.26 -3.62 -4.67
N LYS A 248 -1.85 -2.50 -5.11
CA LYS A 248 -1.14 -1.30 -5.64
C LYS A 248 0.00 -1.67 -6.60
N ALA A 249 1.23 -1.69 -6.08
CA ALA A 249 2.44 -1.98 -6.85
C ALA A 249 2.39 -3.32 -7.60
N LEU A 250 1.61 -4.30 -7.13
CA LEU A 250 1.52 -5.62 -7.72
C LEU A 250 1.10 -5.59 -9.20
N GLY A 251 0.16 -4.71 -9.56
CA GLY A 251 -0.32 -4.56 -10.93
C GLY A 251 0.29 -3.39 -11.69
N ASN A 252 1.10 -2.54 -11.04
CA ASN A 252 1.65 -1.30 -11.60
C ASN A 252 0.63 -0.42 -12.34
N GLY A 253 -0.61 -0.36 -11.83
CA GLY A 253 -1.74 0.36 -12.43
C GLY A 253 -2.90 -0.55 -12.86
N MET A 254 -2.64 -1.83 -13.16
CA MET A 254 -3.71 -2.83 -13.36
C MET A 254 -4.32 -3.20 -12.01
N PRO A 255 -5.67 -3.22 -11.86
CA PRO A 255 -6.31 -3.66 -10.62
C PRO A 255 -5.95 -5.10 -10.27
N VAL A 256 -5.14 -5.28 -9.25
CA VAL A 256 -4.73 -6.57 -8.67
C VAL A 256 -4.54 -6.41 -7.18
N GLY A 257 -5.07 -7.36 -6.42
CA GLY A 257 -4.80 -7.56 -5.01
C GLY A 257 -4.53 -9.03 -4.71
N ALA A 258 -3.90 -9.31 -3.59
CA ALA A 258 -3.62 -10.65 -3.13
C ALA A 258 -3.64 -10.73 -1.59
N CYS A 259 -4.19 -11.81 -1.08
CA CYS A 259 -4.08 -12.23 0.30
C CYS A 259 -3.26 -13.53 0.32
N TRP A 260 -2.04 -13.45 0.85
CA TRP A 260 -1.20 -14.61 1.14
C TRP A 260 -1.43 -15.03 2.58
N ALA A 261 -1.51 -16.34 2.82
CA ALA A 261 -1.54 -16.89 4.17
C ALA A 261 -0.60 -18.10 4.27
N SER A 262 -0.05 -18.35 5.47
CA SER A 262 0.71 -19.57 5.74
C SER A 262 -0.15 -20.81 5.42
N ALA A 263 0.47 -21.93 5.07
CA ALA A 263 -0.27 -23.15 4.69
C ALA A 263 -1.26 -23.60 5.77
N GLU A 264 -0.89 -23.46 7.05
CA GLU A 264 -1.74 -23.78 8.18
C GLU A 264 -3.01 -22.91 8.21
N VAL A 265 -2.85 -21.59 8.04
CA VAL A 265 -3.98 -20.65 8.07
C VAL A 265 -4.82 -20.76 6.81
N ALA A 266 -4.19 -20.90 5.64
CA ALA A 266 -4.88 -21.04 4.36
C ALA A 266 -5.77 -22.28 4.30
N ALA A 267 -5.40 -23.37 4.98
CA ALA A 267 -6.17 -24.59 5.08
C ALA A 267 -7.55 -24.42 5.76
N ALA A 268 -7.79 -23.28 6.44
CA ALA A 268 -9.10 -22.97 6.97
C ALA A 268 -10.15 -22.69 5.89
N PHE A 269 -9.74 -22.20 4.70
CA PHE A 269 -10.65 -22.02 3.57
C PHE A 269 -10.78 -23.31 2.74
N GLY A 270 -12.01 -23.66 2.42
CA GLY A 270 -12.37 -24.70 1.47
C GLY A 270 -13.20 -24.15 0.30
N PRO A 271 -13.52 -24.99 -0.69
CA PRO A 271 -14.35 -24.60 -1.81
C PRO A 271 -15.68 -23.98 -1.37
N GLY A 272 -15.99 -22.77 -1.88
CA GLY A 272 -17.23 -22.04 -1.56
C GLY A 272 -17.13 -21.04 -0.41
N ASP A 273 -16.06 -21.02 0.37
CA ASP A 273 -15.94 -20.11 1.52
C ASP A 273 -15.68 -18.64 1.13
N HIS A 274 -14.93 -18.45 0.08
CA HIS A 274 -14.62 -17.13 -0.48
C HIS A 274 -14.48 -17.20 -1.99
N ALA A 275 -14.84 -16.12 -2.69
CA ALA A 275 -14.82 -16.07 -4.15
C ALA A 275 -14.59 -14.66 -4.68
N THR A 276 -14.17 -14.58 -5.91
CA THR A 276 -14.03 -13.35 -6.70
C THR A 276 -14.28 -13.65 -8.17
N THR A 277 -14.94 -12.75 -8.88
CA THR A 277 -15.14 -12.89 -10.31
C THR A 277 -13.86 -12.58 -11.10
N PHE A 278 -13.17 -11.49 -10.78
CA PHE A 278 -12.07 -10.96 -11.58
C PHE A 278 -10.67 -11.22 -10.98
N GLY A 279 -10.57 -11.64 -9.73
CA GLY A 279 -9.28 -11.91 -9.11
C GLY A 279 -8.59 -13.12 -9.74
N GLY A 280 -7.29 -12.99 -10.02
CA GLY A 280 -6.47 -14.07 -10.58
C GLY A 280 -6.67 -14.30 -12.08
N GLN A 281 -7.37 -13.42 -12.80
CA GLN A 281 -7.65 -13.62 -14.23
C GLN A 281 -6.45 -13.29 -15.12
N PRO A 282 -6.33 -13.94 -16.31
CA PRO A 282 -5.13 -13.90 -17.15
C PRO A 282 -4.60 -12.50 -17.43
N LEU A 283 -5.45 -11.55 -17.80
CA LEU A 283 -4.99 -10.19 -18.15
C LEU A 283 -4.34 -9.49 -16.95
N ALA A 284 -4.97 -9.56 -15.77
CA ALA A 284 -4.44 -8.98 -14.55
C ALA A 284 -3.16 -9.70 -14.08
N MET A 285 -3.12 -11.02 -14.20
CA MET A 285 -1.94 -11.81 -13.84
C MET A 285 -0.76 -11.59 -14.78
N SER A 286 -0.98 -11.30 -16.07
CA SER A 286 0.10 -10.95 -16.99
C SER A 286 0.79 -9.64 -16.58
N ALA A 287 0.01 -8.64 -16.14
CA ALA A 287 0.57 -7.39 -15.59
C ALA A 287 1.37 -7.65 -14.32
N ALA A 288 0.81 -8.42 -13.37
CA ALA A 288 1.48 -8.74 -12.13
C ALA A 288 2.79 -9.51 -12.35
N ARG A 289 2.78 -10.53 -13.24
CA ARG A 289 3.98 -11.29 -13.62
C ARG A 289 5.07 -10.39 -14.20
N ALA A 290 4.72 -9.55 -15.17
CA ALA A 290 5.67 -8.64 -15.80
C ALA A 290 6.21 -7.62 -14.78
N THR A 291 5.35 -7.09 -13.91
CA THR A 291 5.74 -6.15 -12.86
C THR A 291 6.76 -6.79 -11.91
N LEU A 292 6.49 -7.97 -11.39
CA LEU A 292 7.39 -8.68 -10.47
C LEU A 292 8.72 -9.03 -11.15
N ALA A 293 8.70 -9.47 -12.42
CA ALA A 293 9.91 -9.76 -13.18
C ALA A 293 10.80 -8.52 -13.35
N VAL A 294 10.22 -7.36 -13.68
CA VAL A 294 10.97 -6.10 -13.76
C VAL A 294 11.52 -5.71 -12.39
N MET A 295 10.72 -5.82 -11.32
CA MET A 295 11.15 -5.49 -9.97
C MET A 295 12.36 -6.31 -9.53
N GLU A 296 12.41 -7.60 -9.85
CA GLU A 296 13.54 -8.48 -9.55
C GLU A 296 14.75 -8.15 -10.43
N ARG A 297 14.56 -8.04 -11.75
CA ARG A 297 15.63 -7.73 -12.70
C ARG A 297 16.37 -6.44 -12.35
N ASP A 298 15.63 -5.42 -11.96
CA ASP A 298 16.16 -4.07 -11.73
C ASP A 298 16.55 -3.82 -10.26
N ASP A 299 16.47 -4.84 -9.40
CA ASP A 299 16.73 -4.78 -7.95
C ASP A 299 16.09 -3.54 -7.31
N VAL A 300 14.76 -3.47 -7.42
CA VAL A 300 14.02 -2.28 -6.91
C VAL A 300 14.22 -2.05 -5.42
N CYS A 301 14.52 -3.11 -4.65
CA CYS A 301 14.78 -2.96 -3.21
C CYS A 301 16.06 -2.16 -2.96
N ALA A 302 17.15 -2.45 -3.66
CA ALA A 302 18.38 -1.68 -3.53
C ALA A 302 18.21 -0.25 -4.08
N ARG A 303 17.50 -0.09 -5.21
CA ARG A 303 17.18 1.24 -5.75
C ARG A 303 16.39 2.08 -4.74
N ALA A 304 15.32 1.52 -4.17
CA ALA A 304 14.49 2.24 -3.19
C ALA A 304 15.27 2.64 -1.92
N ARG A 305 16.23 1.82 -1.48
CA ARG A 305 17.12 2.20 -0.37
C ARG A 305 17.97 3.41 -0.74
N ARG A 306 18.74 3.33 -1.85
CA ARG A 306 19.65 4.42 -2.27
C ARG A 306 18.91 5.71 -2.56
N ALA A 307 17.87 5.66 -3.39
CA ALA A 307 17.08 6.84 -3.73
C ALA A 307 16.34 7.38 -2.49
N GLY A 308 15.87 6.50 -1.61
CA GLY A 308 15.20 6.88 -0.36
C GLY A 308 16.13 7.59 0.62
N GLU A 309 17.37 7.12 0.79
CA GLU A 309 18.39 7.78 1.62
C GLU A 309 18.73 9.17 1.07
N ARG A 310 18.94 9.30 -0.26
CA ARG A 310 19.15 10.58 -0.93
C ARG A 310 17.98 11.53 -0.72
N LEU A 311 16.77 11.06 -0.99
CA LEU A 311 15.55 11.86 -0.88
C LEU A 311 15.30 12.29 0.57
N ALA A 312 15.45 11.39 1.55
CA ALA A 312 15.26 11.70 2.97
C ALA A 312 16.30 12.73 3.48
N GLY A 313 17.57 12.59 3.11
CA GLY A 313 18.63 13.53 3.47
C GLY A 313 18.38 14.92 2.89
N ALA A 314 17.98 14.99 1.61
CA ALA A 314 17.67 16.26 0.95
C ALA A 314 16.41 16.92 1.55
N LEU A 315 15.35 16.15 1.81
CA LEU A 315 14.13 16.64 2.49
C LEU A 315 14.43 17.22 3.87
N GLY A 316 15.24 16.52 4.69
CA GLY A 316 15.61 16.97 6.03
C GLY A 316 16.46 18.24 6.06
N SER A 317 17.04 18.62 4.91
CA SER A 317 17.83 19.85 4.76
C SER A 317 17.00 21.04 4.25
N LEU A 318 15.73 20.83 3.86
CA LEU A 318 14.87 21.91 3.38
C LEU A 318 14.41 22.81 4.53
N PRO A 319 14.56 24.15 4.43
CA PRO A 319 13.94 25.07 5.36
C PRO A 319 12.42 24.84 5.44
N GLY A 320 11.86 24.83 6.65
CA GLY A 320 10.44 24.60 6.88
C GLY A 320 10.05 23.12 7.02
N VAL A 321 10.99 22.18 6.88
CA VAL A 321 10.80 20.76 7.23
C VAL A 321 11.34 20.50 8.64
N ARG A 322 10.44 20.09 9.55
CA ARG A 322 10.76 19.77 10.94
C ARG A 322 11.41 18.40 11.09
N SER A 323 10.86 17.40 10.38
CA SER A 323 11.34 16.03 10.43
C SER A 323 10.98 15.26 9.16
N VAL A 324 11.70 14.16 8.89
CA VAL A 324 11.39 13.21 7.81
C VAL A 324 11.18 11.83 8.41
N ARG A 325 10.07 11.21 8.06
CA ARG A 325 9.67 9.87 8.52
C ARG A 325 9.55 8.91 7.35
N GLY A 326 9.61 7.61 7.65
CA GLY A 326 9.39 6.54 6.66
C GLY A 326 10.66 5.77 6.33
N LYS A 327 10.59 4.92 5.30
CA LYS A 327 11.67 4.06 4.84
C LYS A 327 11.64 3.91 3.32
N GLY A 328 12.83 3.78 2.71
CA GLY A 328 12.95 3.66 1.27
C GLY A 328 12.27 4.85 0.55
N LEU A 329 11.41 4.56 -0.39
CA LEU A 329 10.65 5.56 -1.15
C LEU A 329 9.20 5.72 -0.66
N LEU A 330 8.94 5.50 0.62
CA LEU A 330 7.73 5.91 1.32
C LEU A 330 8.14 6.89 2.42
N LEU A 331 8.12 8.17 2.12
CA LEU A 331 8.62 9.24 3.00
C LEU A 331 7.53 10.26 3.28
N GLY A 332 7.50 10.76 4.51
CA GLY A 332 6.68 11.87 4.96
C GLY A 332 7.56 13.01 5.45
N ALA A 333 7.45 14.17 4.81
CA ALA A 333 8.07 15.42 5.27
C ALA A 333 7.08 16.13 6.20
N GLU A 334 7.42 16.23 7.48
CA GLU A 334 6.66 16.98 8.47
C GLU A 334 7.09 18.45 8.43
N LEU A 335 6.13 19.32 8.17
CA LEU A 335 6.35 20.77 8.10
C LEU A 335 6.34 21.40 9.49
N GLU A 336 6.98 22.56 9.64
CA GLU A 336 6.99 23.33 10.89
C GLU A 336 5.60 23.83 11.30
N ARG A 337 4.68 24.01 10.34
CA ARG A 337 3.28 24.39 10.57
C ARG A 337 2.31 23.57 9.72
N ALA A 338 1.01 23.65 10.03
CA ALA A 338 -0.08 22.99 9.32
C ALA A 338 -0.33 23.68 7.96
N ALA A 339 0.44 23.32 6.93
CA ALA A 339 0.41 23.91 5.59
C ALA A 339 0.59 22.88 4.46
N ALA A 340 0.38 21.58 4.73
CA ALA A 340 0.68 20.54 3.75
C ALA A 340 -0.21 20.62 2.49
N ALA A 341 -1.47 21.05 2.64
CA ALA A 341 -2.38 21.21 1.51
C ALA A 341 -1.95 22.38 0.58
N GLU A 342 -1.55 23.50 1.18
CA GLU A 342 -1.06 24.68 0.47
C GLU A 342 0.28 24.38 -0.24
N VAL A 343 1.18 23.67 0.43
CA VAL A 343 2.46 23.22 -0.16
C VAL A 343 2.20 22.28 -1.34
N ALA A 344 1.28 21.33 -1.21
CA ALA A 344 0.92 20.42 -2.32
C ALA A 344 0.31 21.19 -3.50
N SER A 345 -0.51 22.20 -3.25
CA SER A 345 -1.09 23.08 -4.28
C SER A 345 -0.02 23.92 -4.99
N SER A 346 0.93 24.54 -4.24
CA SER A 346 2.06 25.26 -4.81
C SER A 346 2.99 24.35 -5.62
N ALA A 347 3.27 23.14 -5.11
CA ALA A 347 4.07 22.12 -5.81
C ALA A 347 3.42 21.72 -7.15
N LEU A 348 2.11 21.47 -7.17
CA LEU A 348 1.34 21.19 -8.38
C LEU A 348 1.48 22.35 -9.39
N GLY A 349 1.34 23.60 -8.91
CA GLY A 349 1.56 24.80 -9.72
C GLY A 349 2.98 24.90 -10.32
N ARG A 350 3.96 24.22 -9.74
CA ARG A 350 5.36 24.14 -10.20
C ARG A 350 5.67 22.91 -11.04
N GLY A 351 4.70 21.98 -11.21
CA GLY A 351 4.87 20.75 -11.97
C GLY A 351 5.39 19.59 -11.14
N LEU A 352 5.16 19.56 -9.82
CA LEU A 352 5.45 18.44 -8.95
C LEU A 352 4.18 17.94 -8.25
N LEU A 353 3.94 16.63 -8.29
CA LEU A 353 2.86 15.99 -7.57
C LEU A 353 3.39 15.43 -6.24
N VAL A 354 2.79 15.86 -5.14
CA VAL A 354 3.00 15.33 -3.78
C VAL A 354 1.64 15.21 -3.09
N ASN A 355 1.57 14.46 -2.00
CA ASN A 355 0.30 14.16 -1.35
C ASN A 355 0.24 14.64 0.11
N PRO A 356 -0.65 15.59 0.48
CA PRO A 356 -0.86 15.98 1.86
C PRO A 356 -1.64 14.86 2.58
N VAL A 357 -1.04 14.22 3.57
CA VAL A 357 -1.65 13.09 4.33
C VAL A 357 -2.08 13.49 5.74
N ARG A 358 -1.53 14.59 6.26
CA ARG A 358 -1.95 15.29 7.47
C ARG A 358 -1.88 16.78 7.22
N ALA A 359 -2.42 17.58 8.17
CA ALA A 359 -2.37 19.03 8.07
C ALA A 359 -0.93 19.58 7.90
N ASP A 360 0.04 18.88 8.51
CA ASP A 360 1.46 19.26 8.53
C ASP A 360 2.39 18.29 7.80
N THR A 361 1.87 17.26 7.13
CA THR A 361 2.71 16.22 6.55
C THR A 361 2.43 16.02 5.07
N VAL A 362 3.47 16.18 4.26
CA VAL A 362 3.49 15.87 2.82
C VAL A 362 4.15 14.52 2.60
N ARG A 363 3.42 13.58 1.97
CA ARG A 363 3.95 12.26 1.60
C ARG A 363 4.53 12.28 0.20
N LEU A 364 5.68 11.60 0.06
CA LEU A 364 6.37 11.34 -1.19
C LEU A 364 6.49 9.81 -1.38
N ALA A 365 6.03 9.34 -2.53
CA ALA A 365 6.11 7.94 -2.94
C ALA A 365 6.38 7.85 -4.46
N PRO A 366 7.54 8.34 -4.95
CA PRO A 366 7.89 8.30 -6.36
C PRO A 366 8.02 6.86 -6.88
N SER A 367 8.17 6.71 -8.21
CA SER A 367 8.54 5.42 -8.82
C SER A 367 9.79 4.82 -8.14
N LEU A 368 9.84 3.49 -8.00
CA LEU A 368 11.03 2.77 -7.52
C LEU A 368 12.21 2.86 -8.50
N LEU A 369 11.92 3.26 -9.75
CA LEU A 369 12.90 3.49 -10.79
C LEU A 369 13.28 4.97 -10.95
N VAL A 370 12.85 5.82 -10.03
CA VAL A 370 13.20 7.25 -10.02
C VAL A 370 14.71 7.43 -10.10
N SER A 371 15.17 8.34 -10.97
CA SER A 371 16.58 8.67 -11.14
C SER A 371 17.05 9.73 -10.11
N ASP A 372 18.35 9.80 -9.91
CA ASP A 372 18.96 10.82 -9.03
C ASP A 372 18.63 12.25 -9.50
N ALA A 373 18.60 12.48 -10.82
CA ALA A 373 18.24 13.77 -11.40
C ALA A 373 16.77 14.15 -11.12
N GLU A 374 15.85 13.18 -11.22
CA GLU A 374 14.44 13.40 -10.89
C GLU A 374 14.26 13.65 -9.37
N VAL A 375 15.04 12.98 -8.52
CA VAL A 375 15.05 13.25 -7.07
C VAL A 375 15.50 14.69 -6.81
N ASP A 376 16.60 15.15 -7.42
CA ASP A 376 17.12 16.51 -7.25
C ASP A 376 16.12 17.56 -7.76
N GLU A 377 15.52 17.34 -8.93
CA GLU A 377 14.47 18.20 -9.47
C GLU A 377 13.27 18.28 -8.53
N GLY A 378 12.76 17.14 -8.06
CA GLY A 378 11.62 17.09 -7.14
C GLY A 378 11.89 17.82 -5.83
N ILE A 379 13.09 17.69 -5.27
CA ILE A 379 13.51 18.40 -4.06
C ILE A 379 13.57 19.92 -4.32
N ALA A 380 14.12 20.36 -5.44
CA ALA A 380 14.17 21.78 -5.78
C ALA A 380 12.76 22.40 -5.92
N LEU A 381 11.85 21.69 -6.61
CA LEU A 381 10.46 22.11 -6.78
C LEU A 381 9.70 22.15 -5.44
N LEU A 382 9.89 21.13 -4.59
CA LEU A 382 9.24 21.06 -3.28
C LEU A 382 9.80 22.14 -2.34
N GLY A 383 11.12 22.34 -2.32
CA GLY A 383 11.75 23.41 -1.53
C GLY A 383 11.25 24.80 -1.90
N ALA A 384 11.09 25.08 -3.20
CA ALA A 384 10.49 26.32 -3.67
C ALA A 384 9.01 26.47 -3.24
N ALA A 385 8.22 25.37 -3.28
CA ALA A 385 6.84 25.40 -2.83
C ALA A 385 6.72 25.63 -1.31
N ILE A 386 7.57 24.96 -0.51
CA ILE A 386 7.63 25.17 0.95
C ILE A 386 8.02 26.60 1.26
N GLY A 387 9.09 27.12 0.63
CA GLY A 387 9.56 28.49 0.84
C GLY A 387 8.51 29.54 0.54
N GLU A 388 7.77 29.41 -0.58
CA GLU A 388 6.67 30.31 -0.94
C GLU A 388 5.56 30.31 0.13
N VAL A 389 5.11 29.11 0.54
CA VAL A 389 3.98 28.96 1.46
C VAL A 389 4.37 29.36 2.90
N LEU A 390 5.60 29.09 3.34
CA LEU A 390 6.00 29.40 4.71
C LEU A 390 6.51 30.82 4.91
N ALA A 391 6.89 31.55 3.81
CA ALA A 391 7.27 32.95 3.87
C ALA A 391 6.06 33.92 3.85
N GLY A 392 4.90 33.46 3.39
CA GLY A 392 3.62 34.20 3.43
C GLY A 392 2.81 33.85 4.67
#